data_5ad8d21c3ccf94f3b67008e22f859984
#
_entry.id   5ad8d21c3ccf94f3b67008e22f859984
#
_cell.length_a   1.000
_cell.length_b   1.000
_cell.length_c   1.000
_cell.angle_alpha   90.00
_cell.angle_beta   90.00
_cell.angle_gamma   90.00
#
_symmetry.space_group_name_H-M   'P 1'
#
loop_
_entity.id
_entity.type
_entity.pdbx_description
1 polymer ?
#
loop_
_entity_poly.entity_id
_entity_poly.type
_entity_poly.pdbx_seq_one_letter_code
_entity_poly.pdbx_strand_id
1 'polypeptide(L)'
;KKSNIEKQALSNLKKIIVLFAILILLLTQNIGVQKFIVLSDEQTENYSIFGAGITETTIRLWGYVGLSIIMVLSVFKAIKEFTKGNTKKIIKALLWVPAYLVILAVGMLGFNLIYVNSNELDKERTYIAENIKNTKKAYGIDIEEDVIKDEGTITQSAITANSETISNIPIVNAENVIKDLEGSQTTKGYYKFTRAQIGNYTIDDKQQLVYVTPREIASAKATYNNKTYEYTHGFGAIITSATSTTSSGNINHIQKSFEQTDEVVNVSEPRIYFGLETNSTVVTNSNNKKEFDYPTENALSNTENTYDGPAGLKANFLDRLVLSLREKDVNLVFSGNVKSDSKIITNRNIIQRAKTVMPYLEYDQNPYLVIRNNGELVWVLDAY
;
A
#
# COMPACT_ATOMS: atom_id res chain seq x y z
N LYS A 1 58.87 41.00 -9.72
CA LYS A 1 57.60 40.62 -10.41
C LYS A 1 57.06 39.25 -9.94
N LYS A 2 57.90 38.22 -9.82
CA LYS A 2 57.53 36.87 -9.41
C LYS A 2 56.88 36.84 -8.00
N SER A 3 57.47 37.55 -7.04
CA SER A 3 57.02 37.68 -5.65
C SER A 3 55.59 38.32 -5.51
N ASN A 4 55.27 39.27 -6.41
CA ASN A 4 53.94 39.90 -6.39
C ASN A 4 52.83 38.98 -6.96
N ILE A 5 53.16 38.21 -8.00
CA ILE A 5 52.24 37.24 -8.58
C ILE A 5 51.93 36.14 -7.57
N GLU A 6 52.94 35.63 -6.86
CA GLU A 6 52.75 34.62 -5.81
C GLU A 6 51.89 35.14 -4.64
N LYS A 7 52.10 36.40 -4.20
CA LYS A 7 51.27 37.02 -3.15
C LYS A 7 49.81 37.20 -3.60
N GLN A 8 49.59 37.57 -4.85
CA GLN A 8 48.27 37.76 -5.42
C GLN A 8 47.53 36.42 -5.60
N ALA A 9 48.23 35.38 -6.07
CA ALA A 9 47.70 34.01 -6.16
C ALA A 9 47.32 33.47 -4.78
N LEU A 10 48.16 33.68 -3.77
CA LEU A 10 47.89 33.27 -2.40
C LEU A 10 46.68 34.01 -1.79
N SER A 11 46.51 35.30 -2.09
CA SER A 11 45.36 36.09 -1.67
C SER A 11 44.04 35.58 -2.30
N ASN A 12 44.08 35.28 -3.60
CA ASN A 12 42.92 34.75 -4.31
C ASN A 12 42.55 33.34 -3.82
N LEU A 13 43.54 32.48 -3.56
CA LEU A 13 43.30 31.15 -2.99
C LEU A 13 42.65 31.25 -1.62
N LYS A 14 43.03 32.19 -0.76
CA LYS A 14 42.37 32.44 0.53
C LYS A 14 40.91 32.83 0.36
N LYS A 15 40.57 33.71 -0.59
CA LYS A 15 39.19 34.12 -0.88
C LYS A 15 38.36 32.94 -1.34
N ILE A 16 38.90 32.08 -2.23
CA ILE A 16 38.22 30.85 -2.70
C ILE A 16 37.95 29.92 -1.54
N ILE A 17 38.92 29.70 -0.66
CA ILE A 17 38.72 28.83 0.52
C ILE A 17 37.63 29.37 1.45
N VAL A 18 37.61 30.70 1.68
CA VAL A 18 36.57 31.34 2.51
C VAL A 18 35.18 31.18 1.87
N LEU A 19 35.07 31.45 0.55
CA LEU A 19 33.79 31.28 -0.17
C LEU A 19 33.32 29.83 -0.15
N PHE A 20 34.22 28.86 -0.33
CA PHE A 20 33.90 27.45 -0.26
C PHE A 20 33.42 27.01 1.15
N ALA A 21 34.07 27.56 2.19
CA ALA A 21 33.67 27.35 3.58
C ALA A 21 32.28 27.92 3.87
N ILE A 22 31.96 29.10 3.40
CA ILE A 22 30.62 29.70 3.52
C ILE A 22 29.60 28.87 2.78
N LEU A 23 29.92 28.40 1.57
CA LEU A 23 29.03 27.52 0.80
C LEU A 23 28.72 26.22 1.53
N ILE A 24 29.74 25.54 2.08
CA ILE A 24 29.57 24.32 2.88
C ILE A 24 28.69 24.61 4.11
N LEU A 25 28.92 25.72 4.80
CA LEU A 25 28.12 26.14 5.94
C LEU A 25 26.64 26.31 5.56
N LEU A 26 26.35 27.01 4.47
CA LEU A 26 25.00 27.23 3.98
C LEU A 26 24.33 25.91 3.57
N LEU A 27 25.06 25.01 2.91
CA LEU A 27 24.55 23.68 2.57
C LEU A 27 24.25 22.86 3.81
N THR A 28 25.11 22.89 4.82
CA THR A 28 24.92 22.18 6.09
C THR A 28 23.70 22.71 6.84
N GLN A 29 23.52 24.02 6.90
CA GLN A 29 22.34 24.64 7.49
C GLN A 29 21.07 24.26 6.74
N ASN A 30 21.11 24.29 5.41
CA ASN A 30 19.96 23.93 4.58
C ASN A 30 19.55 22.46 4.81
N ILE A 31 20.50 21.53 4.82
CA ILE A 31 20.24 20.10 5.10
C ILE A 31 19.69 19.92 6.53
N GLY A 32 20.22 20.62 7.52
CA GLY A 32 19.74 20.59 8.89
C GLY A 32 18.30 21.09 9.02
N VAL A 33 18.02 22.25 8.41
CA VAL A 33 16.68 22.84 8.39
C VAL A 33 15.69 21.97 7.61
N GLN A 34 16.07 21.47 6.44
CA GLN A 34 15.22 20.58 5.67
C GLN A 34 14.92 19.26 6.40
N LYS A 35 15.93 18.63 7.01
CA LYS A 35 15.71 17.44 7.85
C LYS A 35 14.89 17.74 9.10
N PHE A 36 14.88 18.96 9.59
CA PHE A 36 14.02 19.36 10.68
C PHE A 36 12.60 19.69 10.24
N ILE A 37 12.42 20.26 9.05
CA ILE A 37 11.10 20.64 8.48
C ILE A 37 10.45 19.45 7.76
N VAL A 38 11.21 18.67 6.99
CA VAL A 38 10.72 17.45 6.33
C VAL A 38 10.73 16.30 7.33
N LEU A 39 9.88 16.38 8.26
CA LEU A 39 9.69 15.50 9.40
C LEU A 39 8.85 14.26 9.05
N SER A 40 8.96 13.80 7.85
CA SER A 40 8.31 12.59 7.34
C SER A 40 9.28 11.43 7.15
N ASP A 41 10.38 11.41 7.92
CA ASP A 41 11.14 10.16 8.00
C ASP A 41 10.30 9.17 8.83
N GLU A 42 9.79 8.15 8.17
CA GLU A 42 9.24 6.96 8.81
C GLU A 42 10.25 6.45 9.84
N GLN A 43 10.01 6.76 11.09
CA GLN A 43 10.84 6.23 12.17
C GLN A 43 10.24 4.88 12.55
N THR A 44 10.85 3.83 12.02
CA THR A 44 10.70 2.42 12.36
C THR A 44 9.38 1.73 12.02
N GLU A 45 9.50 0.47 11.63
CA GLU A 45 8.42 -0.44 11.22
C GLU A 45 7.27 -0.63 12.22
N ASN A 46 7.39 -0.12 13.45
CA ASN A 46 6.39 -0.33 14.50
C ASN A 46 5.72 0.94 15.02
N TYR A 47 6.28 2.13 14.84
CA TYR A 47 5.72 3.41 15.29
C TYR A 47 6.07 4.51 14.28
N SER A 48 5.18 4.80 13.35
CA SER A 48 5.35 5.95 12.45
C SER A 48 4.87 7.23 13.13
N ILE A 49 5.78 7.94 13.79
CA ILE A 49 5.56 9.33 14.18
C ILE A 49 6.02 10.20 13.02
N PHE A 50 5.10 10.93 12.41
CA PHE A 50 5.44 11.94 11.42
C PHE A 50 5.85 13.21 12.16
N GLY A 51 7.10 13.60 12.02
CA GLY A 51 7.57 14.80 12.65
C GLY A 51 8.78 14.60 13.58
N ALA A 52 9.27 15.73 14.17
CA ALA A 52 10.37 15.70 15.11
C ALA A 52 9.93 15.16 16.46
N GLY A 53 10.66 14.17 16.96
CA GLY A 53 10.57 13.71 18.31
C GLY A 53 11.48 14.50 19.27
N ILE A 54 11.60 14.01 20.51
CA ILE A 54 12.45 14.64 21.53
C ILE A 54 13.94 14.60 21.15
N THR A 55 14.39 13.53 20.47
CA THR A 55 15.79 13.40 20.02
C THR A 55 16.12 14.45 18.99
N GLU A 56 15.25 14.69 18.03
CA GLU A 56 15.42 15.66 16.95
C GLU A 56 15.44 17.07 17.50
N THR A 57 14.52 17.43 18.37
CA THR A 57 14.39 18.78 18.91
C THR A 57 15.46 19.11 19.95
N THR A 58 15.90 18.12 20.73
CA THR A 58 16.85 18.35 21.84
C THR A 58 18.30 18.16 21.41
N ILE A 59 18.61 17.09 20.67
CA ILE A 59 20.01 16.77 20.34
C ILE A 59 20.35 17.12 18.90
N ARG A 60 19.53 16.73 17.93
CA ARG A 60 19.83 16.86 16.50
C ARG A 60 19.87 18.33 16.07
N LEU A 61 18.84 19.10 16.43
CA LEU A 61 18.74 20.52 16.08
C LEU A 61 19.94 21.30 16.63
N TRP A 62 20.16 21.21 17.93
CA TRP A 62 21.27 21.92 18.58
C TRP A 62 22.63 21.36 18.16
N GLY A 63 22.70 20.07 17.88
CA GLY A 63 23.89 19.45 17.31
C GLY A 63 24.26 20.02 15.94
N TYR A 64 23.31 20.29 15.07
CA TYR A 64 23.59 20.95 13.79
C TYR A 64 23.97 22.43 13.94
N VAL A 65 23.39 23.12 14.90
CA VAL A 65 23.86 24.48 15.26
C VAL A 65 25.31 24.43 15.74
N GLY A 66 25.65 23.51 16.62
CA GLY A 66 27.02 23.28 17.08
C GLY A 66 27.97 22.89 15.95
N LEU A 67 27.54 22.04 15.03
CA LEU A 67 28.29 21.66 13.82
C LEU A 67 28.63 22.90 12.98
N SER A 68 27.68 23.80 12.77
CA SER A 68 27.89 25.02 12.03
C SER A 68 28.96 25.91 12.68
N ILE A 69 28.92 26.05 14.00
CA ILE A 69 29.92 26.79 14.75
C ILE A 69 31.33 26.16 14.61
N ILE A 70 31.40 24.83 14.77
CA ILE A 70 32.66 24.08 14.63
C ILE A 70 33.23 24.19 13.21
N MET A 71 32.36 24.15 12.19
CA MET A 71 32.79 24.35 10.79
C MET A 71 33.43 25.74 10.59
N VAL A 72 32.80 26.80 11.08
CA VAL A 72 33.36 28.17 11.01
C VAL A 72 34.71 28.24 11.71
N LEU A 73 34.80 27.73 12.94
CA LEU A 73 36.04 27.74 13.72
C LEU A 73 37.14 26.89 13.06
N SER A 74 36.78 25.73 12.52
CA SER A 74 37.71 24.85 11.82
C SER A 74 38.30 25.52 10.58
N VAL A 75 37.45 26.13 9.76
CA VAL A 75 37.89 26.84 8.56
C VAL A 75 38.72 28.07 8.92
N PHE A 76 38.29 28.87 9.90
CA PHE A 76 39.07 30.04 10.35
C PHE A 76 40.47 29.62 10.82
N LYS A 77 40.55 28.55 11.60
CA LYS A 77 41.84 28.02 12.07
C LYS A 77 42.69 27.47 10.94
N ALA A 78 42.05 26.75 9.98
CA ALA A 78 42.74 26.21 8.80
C ALA A 78 43.34 27.36 7.94
N ILE A 79 42.60 28.46 7.71
CA ILE A 79 43.07 29.63 6.99
C ILE A 79 44.25 30.29 7.71
N LYS A 80 44.15 30.44 9.05
CA LYS A 80 45.21 31.00 9.87
C LYS A 80 46.50 30.19 9.79
N GLU A 81 46.42 28.86 9.85
CA GLU A 81 47.61 28.00 9.76
C GLU A 81 48.13 27.87 8.31
N PHE A 82 47.23 27.99 7.31
CA PHE A 82 47.64 28.07 5.89
C PHE A 82 48.57 29.26 5.63
N THR A 83 48.26 30.41 6.24
CA THR A 83 49.15 31.59 6.09
C THR A 83 50.54 31.42 6.68
N LYS A 84 50.69 30.46 7.62
CA LYS A 84 51.94 30.08 8.27
C LYS A 84 52.66 28.93 7.58
N GLY A 85 52.09 28.33 6.54
CA GLY A 85 52.64 27.17 5.84
C GLY A 85 52.62 25.86 6.64
N ASN A 86 51.79 25.73 7.66
CA ASN A 86 51.80 24.60 8.56
C ASN A 86 50.70 23.57 8.20
N THR A 87 50.98 22.69 7.22
CA THR A 87 50.05 21.69 6.70
C THR A 87 49.52 20.72 7.76
N LYS A 88 50.35 20.29 8.72
CA LYS A 88 49.90 19.38 9.79
C LYS A 88 48.84 19.99 10.67
N LYS A 89 48.91 21.29 10.96
CA LYS A 89 47.91 22.00 11.76
C LYS A 89 46.63 22.29 10.98
N ILE A 90 46.73 22.47 9.66
CA ILE A 90 45.56 22.58 8.78
C ILE A 90 44.74 21.31 8.84
N ILE A 91 45.38 20.15 8.64
CA ILE A 91 44.70 18.83 8.72
C ILE A 91 44.04 18.64 10.09
N LYS A 92 44.77 18.95 11.19
CA LYS A 92 44.21 18.87 12.54
C LYS A 92 42.99 19.79 12.73
N ALA A 93 42.97 20.97 12.15
CA ALA A 93 41.82 21.87 12.22
C ALA A 93 40.60 21.31 11.45
N LEU A 94 40.84 20.76 10.27
CA LEU A 94 39.75 20.17 9.46
C LEU A 94 39.18 18.89 10.08
N LEU A 95 39.98 18.11 10.82
CA LEU A 95 39.53 16.92 11.55
C LEU A 95 38.52 17.19 12.68
N TRP A 96 38.36 18.45 13.11
CA TRP A 96 37.35 18.80 14.11
C TRP A 96 35.91 18.51 13.64
N VAL A 97 35.66 18.70 12.34
CA VAL A 97 34.32 18.49 11.76
C VAL A 97 33.93 17.03 11.80
N PRO A 98 34.67 16.07 11.20
CA PRO A 98 34.34 14.67 11.29
C PRO A 98 34.34 14.11 12.72
N ALA A 99 35.25 14.60 13.58
CA ALA A 99 35.24 14.22 14.98
C ALA A 99 33.96 14.65 15.70
N TYR A 100 33.49 15.87 15.45
CA TYR A 100 32.22 16.33 15.99
C TYR A 100 31.03 15.55 15.47
N LEU A 101 30.98 15.19 14.17
CA LEU A 101 29.91 14.37 13.59
C LEU A 101 29.85 13.00 14.26
N VAL A 102 30.98 12.37 14.54
CA VAL A 102 31.03 11.10 15.27
C VAL A 102 30.48 11.27 16.70
N ILE A 103 30.91 12.31 17.41
CA ILE A 103 30.42 12.61 18.76
C ILE A 103 28.91 12.88 18.74
N LEU A 104 28.42 13.63 17.78
CA LEU A 104 26.99 13.91 17.65
C LEU A 104 26.21 12.64 17.35
N ALA A 105 26.68 11.80 16.44
CA ALA A 105 26.04 10.52 16.12
C ALA A 105 25.96 9.57 17.32
N VAL A 106 27.08 9.41 18.05
CA VAL A 106 27.14 8.63 19.29
C VAL A 106 26.23 9.23 20.36
N GLY A 107 26.21 10.55 20.49
CA GLY A 107 25.34 11.27 21.44
C GLY A 107 23.87 11.05 21.14
N MET A 108 23.46 11.12 19.85
CA MET A 108 22.08 10.84 19.42
C MET A 108 21.68 9.39 19.71
N LEU A 109 22.52 8.42 19.33
CA LEU A 109 22.29 7.01 19.60
C LEU A 109 22.20 6.73 21.11
N GLY A 110 23.12 7.26 21.91
CA GLY A 110 23.12 7.08 23.35
C GLY A 110 21.90 7.72 24.02
N PHE A 111 21.50 8.91 23.59
CA PHE A 111 20.31 9.58 24.10
C PHE A 111 19.04 8.78 23.78
N ASN A 112 18.91 8.30 22.55
CA ASN A 112 17.78 7.49 22.14
C ASN A 112 17.72 6.17 22.93
N LEU A 113 18.82 5.40 22.95
CA LEU A 113 18.86 4.08 23.60
C LEU A 113 18.68 4.15 25.12
N ILE A 114 19.25 5.15 25.79
CA ILE A 114 19.27 5.22 27.26
C ILE A 114 18.11 6.05 27.79
N TYR A 115 17.80 7.18 27.18
CA TYR A 115 16.82 8.12 27.70
C TYR A 115 15.44 7.92 27.08
N VAL A 116 15.34 7.84 25.75
CA VAL A 116 14.04 7.73 25.07
C VAL A 116 13.47 6.34 25.23
N ASN A 117 14.21 5.30 24.83
CA ASN A 117 13.73 3.92 24.85
C ASN A 117 13.45 3.39 26.29
N SER A 118 13.96 4.05 27.33
CA SER A 118 13.63 3.65 28.70
C SER A 118 12.15 3.85 29.06
N ASN A 119 11.49 4.85 28.48
CA ASN A 119 10.07 5.12 28.63
C ASN A 119 9.61 6.03 27.47
N GLU A 120 9.57 5.47 26.26
CA GLU A 120 9.31 6.17 25.01
C GLU A 120 7.97 6.91 25.01
N LEU A 121 6.91 6.23 25.45
CA LEU A 121 5.56 6.81 25.47
C LEU A 121 5.47 8.09 26.30
N ASP A 122 6.14 8.12 27.46
CA ASP A 122 6.11 9.28 28.33
C ASP A 122 7.00 10.42 27.81
N LYS A 123 8.17 10.07 27.27
CA LYS A 123 9.12 11.04 26.71
C LYS A 123 8.64 11.68 25.42
N GLU A 124 8.02 10.89 24.53
CA GLU A 124 7.49 11.35 23.25
C GLU A 124 6.02 11.83 23.32
N ARG A 125 5.39 11.76 24.49
CA ARG A 125 3.96 12.03 24.69
C ARG A 125 3.49 13.34 24.05
N THR A 126 4.25 14.41 24.19
CA THR A 126 3.91 15.73 23.64
C THR A 126 3.92 15.71 22.10
N TYR A 127 4.92 15.04 21.54
CA TYR A 127 5.08 14.94 20.06
C TYR A 127 4.04 14.01 19.47
N ILE A 128 3.73 12.90 20.13
CA ILE A 128 2.65 11.96 19.77
C ILE A 128 1.31 12.68 19.78
N ALA A 129 1.01 13.45 20.83
CA ALA A 129 -0.24 14.18 20.93
C ALA A 129 -0.41 15.21 19.81
N GLU A 130 0.64 15.96 19.48
CA GLU A 130 0.60 16.92 18.37
C GLU A 130 0.48 16.22 17.02
N ASN A 131 1.13 15.05 16.84
CA ASN A 131 0.99 14.23 15.65
C ASN A 131 -0.44 13.73 15.45
N ILE A 132 -1.05 13.17 16.51
CA ILE A 132 -2.45 12.73 16.49
C ILE A 132 -3.39 13.89 16.14
N LYS A 133 -3.19 15.06 16.76
CA LYS A 133 -4.01 16.25 16.49
C LYS A 133 -3.91 16.70 15.04
N ASN A 134 -2.69 16.79 14.50
CA ASN A 134 -2.47 17.19 13.12
C ASN A 134 -3.02 16.17 12.11
N THR A 135 -2.89 14.87 12.41
CA THR A 135 -3.47 13.79 11.62
C THR A 135 -4.99 13.87 11.60
N LYS A 136 -5.63 14.01 12.77
CA LYS A 136 -7.08 14.18 12.88
C LYS A 136 -7.55 15.36 12.03
N LYS A 137 -6.86 16.51 12.11
CA LYS A 137 -7.18 17.71 11.33
C LYS A 137 -6.99 17.48 9.82
N ALA A 138 -5.91 16.82 9.41
CA ALA A 138 -5.63 16.55 8.01
C ALA A 138 -6.69 15.66 7.35
N TYR A 139 -7.19 14.66 8.09
CA TYR A 139 -8.24 13.76 7.62
C TYR A 139 -9.67 14.27 7.89
N GLY A 140 -9.84 15.45 8.50
CA GLY A 140 -11.17 16.00 8.81
C GLY A 140 -11.96 15.20 9.87
N ILE A 141 -11.26 14.43 10.71
CA ILE A 141 -11.84 13.62 11.80
C ILE A 141 -11.66 14.29 13.17
N ASP A 142 -11.39 15.59 13.19
CA ASP A 142 -11.33 16.42 14.40
C ASP A 142 -12.75 16.81 14.80
N ILE A 143 -13.53 15.83 15.26
CA ILE A 143 -14.91 15.95 15.70
C ILE A 143 -14.97 16.10 17.22
N GLU A 144 -15.99 16.83 17.71
CA GLU A 144 -16.26 16.87 19.14
C GLU A 144 -16.63 15.49 19.66
N GLU A 145 -15.99 15.07 20.74
CA GLU A 145 -16.33 13.84 21.44
C GLU A 145 -17.59 14.08 22.28
N ASP A 146 -18.68 13.41 21.90
CA ASP A 146 -19.90 13.39 22.73
C ASP A 146 -19.84 12.17 23.67
N VAL A 147 -19.83 12.42 24.95
CA VAL A 147 -19.81 11.35 25.95
C VAL A 147 -21.24 10.88 26.18
N ILE A 148 -21.58 9.75 25.56
CA ILE A 148 -22.85 9.08 25.85
C ILE A 148 -22.84 8.59 27.29
N LYS A 149 -23.61 9.24 28.14
CA LYS A 149 -23.83 8.78 29.51
C LYS A 149 -24.83 7.62 29.50
N ASP A 150 -24.52 6.58 30.25
CA ASP A 150 -25.46 5.50 30.52
C ASP A 150 -26.62 6.03 31.35
N GLU A 151 -27.78 6.28 30.71
CA GLU A 151 -28.93 6.92 31.37
C GLU A 151 -30.01 5.93 31.81
N GLY A 152 -29.71 4.66 31.95
CA GLY A 152 -30.66 3.77 32.58
C GLY A 152 -30.85 2.35 32.06
N THR A 153 -31.91 1.73 32.54
CA THR A 153 -32.23 0.32 32.24
C THR A 153 -32.74 0.16 30.81
N ILE A 154 -32.15 -0.76 30.06
CA ILE A 154 -32.65 -1.12 28.72
C ILE A 154 -34.05 -1.75 28.88
N THR A 155 -35.05 -1.08 28.27
CA THR A 155 -36.44 -1.58 28.30
C THR A 155 -36.76 -2.41 27.04
N GLN A 156 -37.75 -3.30 27.15
CA GLN A 156 -38.21 -4.09 25.98
C GLN A 156 -38.76 -3.16 24.87
N SER A 157 -39.35 -2.05 25.22
CA SER A 157 -39.84 -1.05 24.24
C SER A 157 -38.70 -0.38 23.48
N ALA A 158 -37.59 -0.10 24.16
CA ALA A 158 -36.38 0.45 23.51
C ALA A 158 -35.73 -0.57 22.56
N ILE A 159 -35.67 -1.84 22.93
CA ILE A 159 -35.18 -2.94 22.05
C ILE A 159 -36.08 -3.05 20.81
N THR A 160 -37.39 -3.04 20.98
CA THR A 160 -38.33 -3.13 19.86
C THR A 160 -38.24 -1.92 18.93
N ALA A 161 -38.11 -0.72 19.49
CA ALA A 161 -37.98 0.54 18.71
C ALA A 161 -36.66 0.59 17.90
N ASN A 162 -35.61 -0.10 18.37
CA ASN A 162 -34.30 -0.15 17.72
C ASN A 162 -34.03 -1.52 17.06
N SER A 163 -35.05 -2.32 16.77
CA SER A 163 -34.91 -3.68 16.25
C SER A 163 -34.13 -3.75 14.93
N GLU A 164 -34.28 -2.77 14.05
CA GLU A 164 -33.55 -2.70 12.79
C GLU A 164 -32.04 -2.50 13.03
N THR A 165 -31.66 -1.57 13.92
CA THR A 165 -30.27 -1.38 14.30
C THR A 165 -29.67 -2.61 14.95
N ILE A 166 -30.43 -3.22 15.89
CA ILE A 166 -29.97 -4.40 16.63
C ILE A 166 -29.79 -5.59 15.68
N SER A 167 -30.71 -5.79 14.73
CA SER A 167 -30.62 -6.87 13.74
C SER A 167 -29.43 -6.72 12.77
N ASN A 168 -28.90 -5.51 12.63
CA ASN A 168 -27.76 -5.20 11.78
C ASN A 168 -26.42 -5.05 12.55
N ILE A 169 -26.35 -5.48 13.81
CA ILE A 169 -25.08 -5.55 14.54
C ILE A 169 -24.25 -6.69 13.99
N PRO A 170 -23.04 -6.45 13.47
CA PRO A 170 -22.18 -7.51 12.94
C PRO A 170 -21.69 -8.42 14.07
N ILE A 171 -21.88 -9.72 13.92
CA ILE A 171 -21.40 -10.76 14.86
C ILE A 171 -20.39 -11.72 14.23
N VAL A 172 -20.20 -11.62 12.91
CA VAL A 172 -19.26 -12.44 12.14
C VAL A 172 -18.06 -11.57 11.73
N ASN A 173 -16.86 -12.12 11.86
CA ASN A 173 -15.62 -11.45 11.48
C ASN A 173 -15.23 -11.82 10.03
N ALA A 174 -14.75 -10.86 9.25
CA ALA A 174 -14.32 -11.05 7.86
C ALA A 174 -13.24 -12.13 7.70
N GLU A 175 -12.27 -12.22 8.62
CA GLU A 175 -11.23 -13.24 8.59
C GLU A 175 -11.80 -14.66 8.74
N ASN A 176 -12.80 -14.82 9.58
CA ASN A 176 -13.46 -16.10 9.78
C ASN A 176 -14.26 -16.52 8.53
N VAL A 177 -14.87 -15.57 7.83
CA VAL A 177 -15.52 -15.80 6.54
C VAL A 177 -14.51 -16.35 5.52
N ILE A 178 -13.36 -15.71 5.40
CA ILE A 178 -12.30 -16.13 4.47
C ILE A 178 -11.80 -17.55 4.84
N LYS A 179 -11.48 -17.79 6.11
CA LYS A 179 -11.01 -19.11 6.59
C LYS A 179 -12.02 -20.21 6.33
N ASP A 180 -13.31 -19.96 6.56
CA ASP A 180 -14.37 -20.94 6.29
C ASP A 180 -14.49 -21.25 4.80
N LEU A 181 -14.44 -20.21 3.96
CA LEU A 181 -14.48 -20.37 2.51
C LEU A 181 -13.27 -21.13 1.97
N GLU A 182 -12.06 -20.81 2.43
CA GLU A 182 -10.85 -21.53 2.06
C GLU A 182 -10.89 -22.99 2.54
N GLY A 183 -11.35 -23.24 3.75
CA GLY A 183 -11.52 -24.60 4.29
C GLY A 183 -12.55 -25.42 3.51
N SER A 184 -13.67 -24.83 3.12
CA SER A 184 -14.74 -25.51 2.36
C SER A 184 -14.37 -25.77 0.90
N GLN A 185 -13.34 -25.11 0.36
CA GLN A 185 -12.91 -25.23 -1.04
C GLN A 185 -11.69 -26.17 -1.23
N THR A 186 -11.36 -26.98 -0.26
CA THR A 186 -10.19 -27.90 -0.32
C THR A 186 -10.16 -28.79 -1.56
N THR A 187 -11.31 -29.12 -2.15
CA THR A 187 -11.43 -29.90 -3.40
C THR A 187 -11.30 -29.04 -4.66
N LYS A 188 -11.45 -27.72 -4.56
CA LYS A 188 -11.41 -26.75 -5.66
C LYS A 188 -10.30 -25.71 -5.40
N GLY A 189 -9.10 -26.17 -5.09
CA GLY A 189 -7.96 -25.38 -4.67
C GLY A 189 -7.43 -24.34 -5.67
N TYR A 190 -8.11 -24.15 -6.80
CA TYR A 190 -7.83 -23.09 -7.76
C TYR A 190 -8.57 -21.78 -7.46
N TYR A 191 -9.63 -21.80 -6.62
CA TYR A 191 -10.25 -20.57 -6.12
C TYR A 191 -9.53 -20.03 -4.90
N LYS A 192 -9.47 -18.70 -4.82
CA LYS A 192 -8.91 -17.98 -3.69
C LYS A 192 -9.84 -16.86 -3.24
N PHE A 193 -9.86 -16.63 -1.93
CA PHE A 193 -10.67 -15.62 -1.28
C PHE A 193 -9.75 -14.67 -0.53
N THR A 194 -9.42 -13.54 -1.14
CA THR A 194 -8.46 -12.59 -0.57
C THR A 194 -9.10 -11.60 0.35
N ARG A 195 -10.40 -11.36 0.17
CA ARG A 195 -11.07 -10.28 0.87
C ARG A 195 -12.57 -10.54 1.03
N ALA A 196 -13.08 -10.31 2.22
CA ALA A 196 -14.50 -10.25 2.53
C ALA A 196 -14.84 -8.82 2.95
N GLN A 197 -15.52 -8.07 2.09
CA GLN A 197 -15.89 -6.69 2.34
C GLN A 197 -17.31 -6.60 2.87
N ILE A 198 -17.47 -5.94 4.01
CA ILE A 198 -18.79 -5.66 4.56
C ILE A 198 -19.47 -4.56 3.74
N GLY A 199 -20.74 -4.74 3.44
CA GLY A 199 -21.58 -3.79 2.73
C GLY A 199 -23.03 -3.91 3.17
N ASN A 200 -23.80 -2.87 2.90
CA ASN A 200 -25.23 -2.84 3.18
C ASN A 200 -26.01 -3.10 1.87
N TYR A 201 -26.76 -4.18 1.82
CA TYR A 201 -27.52 -4.60 0.65
C TYR A 201 -29.00 -4.78 1.01
N THR A 202 -29.87 -4.49 0.04
CA THR A 202 -31.31 -4.76 0.19
C THR A 202 -31.56 -6.22 -0.16
N ILE A 203 -31.95 -7.02 0.82
CA ILE A 203 -32.29 -8.43 0.69
C ILE A 203 -33.68 -8.63 1.31
N ASP A 204 -34.62 -9.20 0.56
CA ASP A 204 -36.02 -9.36 0.98
C ASP A 204 -36.64 -8.05 1.50
N ASP A 205 -36.45 -6.97 0.75
CA ASP A 205 -36.92 -5.60 1.05
C ASP A 205 -36.39 -5.01 2.38
N LYS A 206 -35.35 -5.60 2.95
CA LYS A 206 -34.70 -5.12 4.18
C LYS A 206 -33.23 -4.81 3.95
N GLN A 207 -32.74 -3.78 4.60
CA GLN A 207 -31.32 -3.48 4.63
C GLN A 207 -30.58 -4.49 5.53
N GLN A 208 -29.63 -5.20 4.98
CA GLN A 208 -28.84 -6.21 5.71
C GLN A 208 -27.36 -5.99 5.49
N LEU A 209 -26.59 -6.10 6.56
CA LEU A 209 -25.14 -6.10 6.49
C LEU A 209 -24.66 -7.49 6.08
N VAL A 210 -23.93 -7.55 4.98
CA VAL A 210 -23.35 -8.77 4.44
C VAL A 210 -21.90 -8.59 4.04
N TYR A 211 -21.15 -9.66 4.02
CA TYR A 211 -19.84 -9.71 3.39
C TYR A 211 -19.97 -10.13 1.94
N VAL A 212 -19.33 -9.37 1.05
CA VAL A 212 -19.16 -9.73 -0.37
C VAL A 212 -17.73 -10.22 -0.56
N THR A 213 -17.59 -11.47 -1.01
CA THR A 213 -16.30 -12.13 -1.20
C THR A 213 -16.17 -12.62 -2.63
N PRO A 214 -15.27 -12.04 -3.45
CA PRO A 214 -15.05 -12.50 -4.82
C PRO A 214 -14.41 -13.89 -4.84
N ARG A 215 -14.82 -14.72 -5.81
CA ARG A 215 -14.11 -15.96 -6.15
C ARG A 215 -13.08 -15.68 -7.22
N GLU A 216 -11.85 -15.44 -6.86
CA GLU A 216 -10.77 -15.27 -7.81
C GLU A 216 -10.06 -16.59 -8.09
N ILE A 217 -9.49 -16.75 -9.28
CA ILE A 217 -8.65 -17.90 -9.61
C ILE A 217 -7.19 -17.59 -9.33
N ALA A 218 -6.58 -18.37 -8.42
CA ALA A 218 -5.16 -18.33 -8.15
C ALA A 218 -4.41 -19.27 -9.08
N SER A 219 -3.75 -18.71 -10.08
CA SER A 219 -3.04 -19.49 -11.10
C SER A 219 -1.59 -19.85 -10.75
N ALA A 220 -1.10 -19.53 -9.55
CA ALA A 220 0.31 -19.65 -9.18
C ALA A 220 0.89 -21.07 -9.33
N LYS A 221 0.09 -22.10 -9.13
CA LYS A 221 0.49 -23.52 -9.25
C LYS A 221 0.03 -24.19 -10.55
N ALA A 222 -0.67 -23.48 -11.42
CA ALA A 222 -1.20 -24.05 -12.65
C ALA A 222 -0.10 -24.18 -13.72
N THR A 223 -0.26 -25.13 -14.63
CA THR A 223 0.58 -25.24 -15.82
C THR A 223 0.41 -24.00 -16.70
N TYR A 224 1.39 -23.75 -17.59
CA TYR A 224 1.31 -22.61 -18.51
C TYR A 224 -0.01 -22.58 -19.28
N ASN A 225 -0.40 -23.71 -19.86
CA ASN A 225 -1.64 -23.79 -20.67
C ASN A 225 -2.88 -23.50 -19.82
N ASN A 226 -2.95 -24.07 -18.63
CA ASN A 226 -4.10 -23.88 -17.76
C ASN A 226 -4.25 -22.42 -17.34
N LYS A 227 -3.18 -21.78 -16.86
CA LYS A 227 -3.23 -20.39 -16.41
C LYS A 227 -3.44 -19.37 -17.53
N THR A 228 -3.04 -19.72 -18.79
CA THR A 228 -3.07 -18.79 -19.90
C THR A 228 -4.34 -18.93 -20.74
N TYR A 229 -4.88 -20.14 -20.92
CA TYR A 229 -5.98 -20.40 -21.84
C TYR A 229 -7.24 -20.98 -21.20
N GLU A 230 -7.13 -21.59 -20.03
CA GLU A 230 -8.22 -22.35 -19.42
C GLU A 230 -8.79 -21.63 -18.18
N TYR A 231 -7.99 -21.41 -17.17
CA TYR A 231 -8.40 -20.71 -15.93
C TYR A 231 -8.17 -19.19 -16.09
N THR A 232 -8.92 -18.57 -16.97
CA THR A 232 -8.73 -17.19 -17.39
C THR A 232 -9.39 -16.17 -16.46
N HIS A 233 -10.41 -16.55 -15.71
CA HIS A 233 -11.22 -15.67 -14.87
C HIS A 233 -11.75 -16.37 -13.61
N GLY A 234 -12.02 -15.58 -12.58
CA GLY A 234 -12.82 -16.00 -11.43
C GLY A 234 -14.30 -15.95 -11.72
N PHE A 235 -15.15 -16.39 -10.76
CA PHE A 235 -16.58 -16.48 -11.00
C PHE A 235 -17.41 -16.05 -9.80
N GLY A 236 -18.12 -14.93 -9.94
CA GLY A 236 -19.10 -14.43 -9.00
C GLY A 236 -18.53 -13.98 -7.65
N ALA A 237 -19.44 -13.70 -6.76
CA ALA A 237 -19.13 -13.36 -5.38
C ALA A 237 -20.00 -14.19 -4.44
N ILE A 238 -19.46 -14.53 -3.29
CA ILE A 238 -20.20 -15.17 -2.20
C ILE A 238 -20.74 -14.07 -1.31
N ILE A 239 -22.02 -14.15 -0.97
CA ILE A 239 -22.70 -13.28 -0.02
C ILE A 239 -22.84 -14.02 1.29
N THR A 240 -22.29 -13.46 2.35
CA THR A 240 -22.30 -14.04 3.69
C THR A 240 -22.93 -13.05 4.66
N SER A 241 -23.88 -13.52 5.49
CA SER A 241 -24.46 -12.66 6.51
C SER A 241 -23.39 -12.19 7.51
N ALA A 242 -23.35 -10.89 7.78
CA ALA A 242 -22.50 -10.34 8.83
C ALA A 242 -23.17 -10.44 10.22
N THR A 243 -24.50 -10.60 10.25
CA THR A 243 -25.33 -10.42 11.44
C THR A 243 -25.99 -11.71 11.93
N SER A 244 -25.82 -12.82 11.22
CA SER A 244 -26.43 -14.10 11.59
C SER A 244 -25.53 -15.29 11.31
N THR A 245 -25.73 -16.35 12.08
CA THR A 245 -25.14 -17.68 11.86
C THR A 245 -26.23 -18.68 11.49
N THR A 246 -25.83 -19.85 11.02
CA THR A 246 -26.78 -20.98 10.83
C THR A 246 -27.27 -21.47 12.18
N SER A 247 -28.33 -22.30 12.20
CA SER A 247 -28.86 -22.93 13.42
C SER A 247 -27.84 -23.77 14.17
N SER A 248 -26.80 -24.24 13.49
CA SER A 248 -25.68 -25.00 14.07
C SER A 248 -24.50 -24.11 14.50
N GLY A 249 -24.63 -22.79 14.40
CA GLY A 249 -23.58 -21.83 14.78
C GLY A 249 -22.49 -21.62 13.71
N ASN A 250 -22.64 -22.20 12.53
CA ASN A 250 -21.69 -22.01 11.43
C ASN A 250 -21.93 -20.66 10.72
N ILE A 251 -20.94 -20.23 9.94
CA ILE A 251 -21.04 -19.03 9.09
C ILE A 251 -22.18 -19.21 8.08
N ASN A 252 -23.05 -18.21 7.98
CA ASN A 252 -24.21 -18.23 7.12
C ASN A 252 -23.91 -17.60 5.76
N HIS A 253 -23.55 -18.45 4.79
CA HIS A 253 -23.41 -18.04 3.38
C HIS A 253 -24.79 -18.07 2.72
N ILE A 254 -25.38 -16.90 2.51
CA ILE A 254 -26.74 -16.76 1.96
C ILE A 254 -26.79 -16.84 0.43
N GLN A 255 -25.67 -16.63 -0.25
CA GLN A 255 -25.50 -16.84 -1.70
C GLN A 255 -24.12 -17.43 -1.96
N LYS A 256 -24.08 -18.69 -2.36
CA LYS A 256 -22.82 -19.45 -2.55
C LYS A 256 -22.82 -20.30 -3.83
N SER A 257 -23.98 -20.55 -4.44
CA SER A 257 -24.11 -21.36 -5.65
C SER A 257 -23.36 -20.72 -6.83
N PHE A 258 -22.75 -21.55 -7.67
CA PHE A 258 -22.21 -21.12 -8.96
C PHE A 258 -23.32 -20.89 -9.99
N GLU A 259 -24.38 -21.66 -9.91
CA GLU A 259 -25.52 -21.60 -10.81
C GLU A 259 -26.55 -20.53 -10.42
N GLN A 260 -26.21 -19.75 -9.39
CA GLN A 260 -27.05 -18.67 -8.85
C GLN A 260 -28.45 -19.13 -8.43
N THR A 261 -28.60 -20.41 -8.04
CA THR A 261 -29.85 -20.98 -7.58
C THR A 261 -30.31 -20.45 -6.22
N ASP A 262 -29.37 -19.86 -5.46
CA ASP A 262 -29.56 -19.21 -4.16
C ASP A 262 -29.43 -17.68 -4.26
N GLU A 263 -29.71 -17.10 -5.42
CA GLU A 263 -29.48 -15.69 -5.67
C GLU A 263 -30.39 -14.80 -4.80
N VAL A 264 -29.76 -14.01 -3.93
CA VAL A 264 -30.41 -12.95 -3.13
C VAL A 264 -29.98 -11.55 -3.56
N VAL A 265 -28.81 -11.45 -4.18
CA VAL A 265 -28.29 -10.24 -4.81
C VAL A 265 -27.93 -10.60 -6.25
N ASN A 266 -28.60 -9.93 -7.21
CA ASN A 266 -28.38 -10.19 -8.64
C ASN A 266 -26.95 -9.87 -9.06
N VAL A 267 -26.31 -10.82 -9.76
CA VAL A 267 -25.00 -10.64 -10.40
C VAL A 267 -25.14 -10.90 -11.89
N SER A 268 -25.25 -9.81 -12.66
CA SER A 268 -25.52 -9.86 -14.11
C SER A 268 -24.35 -10.40 -14.94
N GLU A 269 -23.10 -10.12 -14.53
CA GLU A 269 -21.89 -10.64 -15.16
C GLU A 269 -20.93 -11.14 -14.08
N PRO A 270 -20.91 -12.45 -13.82
CA PRO A 270 -20.14 -13.02 -12.72
C PRO A 270 -18.64 -13.21 -13.01
N ARG A 271 -18.19 -13.06 -14.27
CA ARG A 271 -16.82 -13.41 -14.65
C ARG A 271 -15.82 -12.34 -14.27
N ILE A 272 -14.83 -12.70 -13.44
CA ILE A 272 -13.84 -11.79 -12.88
C ILE A 272 -12.51 -11.95 -13.62
N TYR A 273 -12.33 -11.21 -14.72
CA TYR A 273 -11.08 -11.18 -15.48
C TYR A 273 -10.01 -10.28 -14.86
N PHE A 274 -10.40 -9.33 -14.04
CA PHE A 274 -9.54 -8.37 -13.37
C PHE A 274 -9.77 -8.45 -11.85
N GLY A 275 -8.70 -8.57 -11.07
CA GLY A 275 -8.82 -8.75 -9.63
C GLY A 275 -7.48 -8.57 -8.93
N LEU A 276 -7.38 -9.07 -7.71
CA LEU A 276 -6.17 -9.01 -6.89
C LEU A 276 -5.22 -10.17 -7.15
N GLU A 277 -5.76 -11.36 -7.44
CA GLU A 277 -5.00 -12.59 -7.71
C GLU A 277 -4.63 -12.76 -9.18
N THR A 278 -5.13 -11.93 -10.06
CA THR A 278 -4.99 -12.01 -11.51
C THR A 278 -3.67 -11.37 -11.99
N ASN A 279 -2.54 -12.01 -11.71
CA ASN A 279 -1.21 -11.49 -12.03
C ASN A 279 -0.64 -12.00 -13.36
N SER A 280 -1.32 -12.89 -14.08
CA SER A 280 -0.86 -13.47 -15.34
C SER A 280 -1.60 -12.89 -16.54
N THR A 281 -0.91 -12.83 -17.68
CA THR A 281 -1.53 -12.59 -18.99
C THR A 281 -2.36 -13.80 -19.37
N VAL A 282 -3.56 -13.58 -19.90
CA VAL A 282 -4.44 -14.64 -20.41
C VAL A 282 -4.84 -14.37 -21.86
N VAL A 283 -5.14 -15.45 -22.57
CA VAL A 283 -5.60 -15.43 -23.95
C VAL A 283 -6.98 -16.08 -24.00
N THR A 284 -7.96 -15.29 -24.32
CA THR A 284 -9.34 -15.74 -24.47
C THR A 284 -9.62 -16.18 -25.91
N ASN A 285 -10.65 -16.98 -26.11
CA ASN A 285 -11.02 -17.52 -27.42
C ASN A 285 -9.83 -18.23 -28.10
N SER A 286 -9.12 -19.06 -27.37
CA SER A 286 -7.97 -19.80 -27.91
C SER A 286 -8.40 -20.88 -28.91
N ASN A 287 -7.46 -21.37 -29.73
CA ASN A 287 -7.76 -22.33 -30.78
C ASN A 287 -8.12 -23.72 -30.27
N ASN A 288 -7.35 -24.21 -29.29
CA ASN A 288 -7.39 -25.61 -28.86
C ASN A 288 -7.87 -25.78 -27.41
N LYS A 289 -8.19 -24.70 -26.72
CA LYS A 289 -8.60 -24.71 -25.31
C LYS A 289 -9.80 -23.81 -25.14
N LYS A 290 -10.76 -24.29 -24.37
CA LYS A 290 -11.91 -23.48 -23.94
C LYS A 290 -11.66 -22.96 -22.54
N GLU A 291 -12.25 -21.84 -22.24
CA GLU A 291 -12.15 -21.25 -20.92
C GLU A 291 -13.06 -22.01 -19.95
N PHE A 292 -12.51 -22.38 -18.83
CA PHE A 292 -13.25 -22.90 -17.70
C PHE A 292 -14.10 -21.78 -17.11
N ASP A 293 -15.40 -21.98 -16.98
CA ASP A 293 -16.32 -20.99 -16.39
C ASP A 293 -16.52 -21.30 -14.89
N TYR A 294 -17.21 -22.36 -14.58
CA TYR A 294 -17.40 -22.82 -13.21
C TYR A 294 -17.66 -24.35 -13.18
N PRO A 295 -17.43 -25.00 -12.02
CA PRO A 295 -17.74 -26.42 -11.87
C PRO A 295 -19.24 -26.59 -11.70
N THR A 296 -19.83 -27.61 -12.36
CA THR A 296 -21.21 -28.00 -12.09
C THR A 296 -21.35 -28.50 -10.65
N GLU A 297 -22.58 -28.49 -10.10
CA GLU A 297 -22.85 -28.93 -8.73
C GLU A 297 -22.38 -30.38 -8.49
N ASN A 298 -22.49 -31.25 -9.47
CA ASN A 298 -22.06 -32.65 -9.36
C ASN A 298 -20.55 -32.86 -9.46
N ALA A 299 -19.76 -31.81 -9.65
CA ALA A 299 -18.30 -31.83 -9.79
C ALA A 299 -17.74 -32.78 -10.89
N LEU A 300 -18.59 -33.36 -11.71
CA LEU A 300 -18.25 -34.34 -12.78
C LEU A 300 -17.96 -33.66 -14.11
N SER A 301 -18.40 -32.42 -14.28
CA SER A 301 -18.20 -31.63 -15.50
C SER A 301 -17.92 -30.15 -15.12
N ASN A 302 -17.35 -29.43 -16.06
CA ASN A 302 -17.13 -28.00 -15.98
C ASN A 302 -17.97 -27.32 -17.05
N THR A 303 -18.46 -26.13 -16.72
CA THR A 303 -19.06 -25.24 -17.70
C THR A 303 -17.95 -24.51 -18.44
N GLU A 304 -18.13 -24.26 -19.72
CA GLU A 304 -17.16 -23.59 -20.57
C GLU A 304 -17.67 -22.19 -20.93
N ASN A 305 -16.74 -21.23 -21.04
CA ASN A 305 -17.03 -19.87 -21.47
C ASN A 305 -16.41 -19.56 -22.83
N THR A 306 -17.06 -18.65 -23.55
CA THR A 306 -16.51 -17.97 -24.71
C THR A 306 -16.55 -16.48 -24.45
N TYR A 307 -15.38 -15.85 -24.40
CA TYR A 307 -15.25 -14.42 -24.05
C TYR A 307 -15.82 -13.51 -25.14
N ASP A 308 -16.76 -12.68 -24.79
CA ASP A 308 -17.37 -11.65 -25.64
C ASP A 308 -17.13 -10.21 -25.14
N GLY A 309 -16.47 -10.08 -23.98
CA GLY A 309 -16.22 -8.80 -23.32
C GLY A 309 -15.36 -7.83 -24.15
N PRO A 310 -15.35 -6.53 -23.82
CA PRO A 310 -14.65 -5.49 -24.58
C PRO A 310 -13.15 -5.45 -24.33
N ALA A 311 -12.68 -6.00 -23.21
CA ALA A 311 -11.29 -5.91 -22.80
C ALA A 311 -10.36 -6.82 -23.61
N GLY A 312 -9.07 -6.46 -23.65
CA GLY A 312 -8.03 -7.21 -24.31
C GLY A 312 -7.63 -6.63 -25.67
N LEU A 313 -6.40 -6.94 -26.07
CA LEU A 313 -5.82 -6.55 -27.35
C LEU A 313 -6.12 -7.65 -28.39
N LYS A 314 -6.40 -7.27 -29.62
CA LYS A 314 -6.55 -8.24 -30.72
C LYS A 314 -5.23 -8.96 -30.94
N ALA A 315 -5.29 -10.28 -31.13
CA ALA A 315 -4.11 -11.11 -31.30
C ALA A 315 -3.55 -11.12 -32.73
N ASN A 316 -3.41 -9.94 -33.36
CA ASN A 316 -2.71 -9.84 -34.64
C ASN A 316 -1.20 -10.12 -34.46
N PHE A 317 -0.49 -10.41 -35.55
CA PHE A 317 0.91 -10.85 -35.46
C PHE A 317 1.84 -9.83 -34.82
N LEU A 318 1.70 -8.54 -35.11
CA LEU A 318 2.54 -7.48 -34.54
C LEU A 318 2.28 -7.29 -33.05
N ASP A 319 1.00 -7.27 -32.64
CA ASP A 319 0.66 -7.15 -31.23
C ASP A 319 1.16 -8.35 -30.43
N ARG A 320 1.06 -9.57 -30.98
CA ARG A 320 1.60 -10.80 -30.38
C ARG A 320 3.11 -10.71 -30.20
N LEU A 321 3.84 -10.21 -31.20
CA LEU A 321 5.28 -10.05 -31.14
C LEU A 321 5.70 -9.04 -30.06
N VAL A 322 5.06 -7.86 -30.04
CA VAL A 322 5.33 -6.82 -29.05
C VAL A 322 5.00 -7.32 -27.63
N LEU A 323 3.84 -7.95 -27.46
CA LEU A 323 3.44 -8.51 -26.16
C LEU A 323 4.34 -9.66 -25.72
N SER A 324 4.78 -10.51 -26.64
CA SER A 324 5.73 -11.59 -26.36
C SER A 324 7.04 -11.04 -25.77
N LEU A 325 7.56 -9.95 -26.33
CA LEU A 325 8.75 -9.27 -25.81
C LEU A 325 8.51 -8.61 -24.45
N ARG A 326 7.38 -7.93 -24.29
CA ARG A 326 7.01 -7.25 -23.05
C ARG A 326 6.79 -8.22 -21.90
N GLU A 327 5.99 -9.26 -22.12
CA GLU A 327 5.62 -10.26 -21.12
C GLU A 327 6.71 -11.34 -20.94
N LYS A 328 7.75 -11.30 -21.78
CA LYS A 328 8.81 -12.32 -21.86
C LYS A 328 8.25 -13.74 -22.09
N ASP A 329 7.23 -13.81 -22.93
CA ASP A 329 6.48 -15.04 -23.20
C ASP A 329 6.41 -15.31 -24.71
N VAL A 330 7.32 -16.15 -25.19
CA VAL A 330 7.42 -16.53 -26.61
C VAL A 330 6.22 -17.37 -27.09
N ASN A 331 5.50 -18.00 -26.18
CA ASN A 331 4.34 -18.84 -26.54
C ASN A 331 3.17 -18.00 -27.10
N LEU A 332 3.10 -16.70 -26.80
CA LEU A 332 2.12 -15.80 -27.42
C LEU A 332 2.26 -15.76 -28.96
N VAL A 333 3.47 -16.00 -29.47
CA VAL A 333 3.75 -16.04 -30.91
C VAL A 333 3.69 -17.46 -31.48
N PHE A 334 4.30 -18.44 -30.78
CA PHE A 334 4.63 -19.74 -31.36
C PHE A 334 3.75 -20.92 -30.92
N SER A 335 2.87 -20.76 -29.90
CA SER A 335 2.09 -21.88 -29.36
C SER A 335 1.04 -22.48 -30.31
N GLY A 336 0.64 -21.77 -31.38
CA GLY A 336 -0.48 -22.19 -32.22
C GLY A 336 -1.87 -22.08 -31.56
N ASN A 337 -1.94 -21.77 -30.26
CA ASN A 337 -3.19 -21.63 -29.54
C ASN A 337 -3.83 -20.24 -29.71
N VAL A 338 -3.06 -19.25 -30.16
CA VAL A 338 -3.52 -17.89 -30.37
C VAL A 338 -3.96 -17.71 -31.83
N LYS A 339 -5.24 -17.47 -32.06
CA LYS A 339 -5.83 -17.23 -33.36
C LYS A 339 -6.20 -15.74 -33.55
N SER A 340 -6.61 -15.34 -34.73
CA SER A 340 -6.86 -13.93 -35.10
C SER A 340 -7.99 -13.26 -34.30
N ASP A 341 -8.98 -14.03 -33.85
CA ASP A 341 -10.11 -13.57 -33.04
C ASP A 341 -9.87 -13.73 -31.52
N SER A 342 -8.73 -14.31 -31.12
CA SER A 342 -8.31 -14.31 -29.72
C SER A 342 -8.08 -12.90 -29.22
N LYS A 343 -8.34 -12.68 -27.92
CA LYS A 343 -7.95 -11.46 -27.22
C LYS A 343 -6.92 -11.76 -26.16
N ILE A 344 -5.91 -10.91 -26.07
CA ILE A 344 -4.85 -11.03 -25.05
C ILE A 344 -5.13 -9.98 -23.99
N ILE A 345 -5.42 -10.44 -22.76
CA ILE A 345 -5.73 -9.59 -21.63
C ILE A 345 -4.51 -9.54 -20.71
N THR A 346 -3.95 -8.34 -20.53
CA THR A 346 -2.79 -8.03 -19.72
C THR A 346 -3.13 -7.02 -18.62
N ASN A 347 -2.20 -6.73 -17.71
CA ASN A 347 -2.40 -5.76 -16.61
C ASN A 347 -3.71 -6.04 -15.85
N ARG A 348 -3.89 -7.27 -15.44
CA ARG A 348 -5.14 -7.77 -14.86
C ARG A 348 -5.26 -7.46 -13.37
N ASN A 349 -4.14 -7.31 -12.67
CA ASN A 349 -4.16 -6.85 -11.27
C ASN A 349 -4.66 -5.40 -11.22
N ILE A 350 -5.72 -5.17 -10.48
CA ILE A 350 -6.44 -3.88 -10.47
C ILE A 350 -5.61 -2.74 -9.90
N ILE A 351 -4.77 -2.97 -8.89
CA ILE A 351 -3.89 -1.95 -8.32
C ILE A 351 -2.83 -1.55 -9.34
N GLN A 352 -2.17 -2.54 -9.95
CA GLN A 352 -1.15 -2.28 -10.98
C GLN A 352 -1.75 -1.61 -12.21
N ARG A 353 -2.98 -2.01 -12.60
CA ARG A 353 -3.72 -1.40 -13.69
C ARG A 353 -4.02 0.06 -13.41
N ALA A 354 -4.53 0.39 -12.23
CA ALA A 354 -4.82 1.76 -11.82
C ALA A 354 -3.55 2.62 -11.80
N LYS A 355 -2.46 2.12 -11.22
CA LYS A 355 -1.14 2.78 -11.24
C LYS A 355 -0.60 3.02 -12.65
N THR A 356 -0.91 2.13 -13.60
CA THR A 356 -0.50 2.32 -15.01
C THR A 356 -1.30 3.41 -15.70
N VAL A 357 -2.60 3.53 -15.39
CA VAL A 357 -3.50 4.52 -16.01
C VAL A 357 -3.30 5.90 -15.41
N MET A 358 -3.15 5.98 -14.08
CA MET A 358 -2.96 7.23 -13.33
C MET A 358 -1.78 7.10 -12.37
N PRO A 359 -0.53 7.20 -12.85
CA PRO A 359 0.67 6.94 -12.07
C PRO A 359 1.00 8.04 -11.03
N TYR A 360 0.30 9.15 -11.06
CA TYR A 360 0.49 10.30 -10.17
C TYR A 360 -0.36 10.25 -8.90
N LEU A 361 -1.19 9.21 -8.74
CA LEU A 361 -1.97 8.97 -7.53
C LEU A 361 -1.32 7.89 -6.66
N GLU A 362 -1.43 8.06 -5.37
CA GLU A 362 -1.19 7.00 -4.39
C GLU A 362 -2.45 6.17 -4.22
N TYR A 363 -2.30 4.85 -4.13
CA TYR A 363 -3.41 3.91 -4.08
C TYR A 363 -3.38 3.08 -2.82
N ASP A 364 -4.53 2.96 -2.16
CA ASP A 364 -4.69 2.00 -1.07
C ASP A 364 -4.41 0.57 -1.57
N GLN A 365 -3.82 -0.24 -0.70
CA GLN A 365 -3.51 -1.63 -0.97
C GLN A 365 -4.69 -2.56 -0.67
N ASN A 366 -5.84 -1.99 -0.32
CA ASN A 366 -7.03 -2.70 0.14
C ASN A 366 -8.28 -2.48 -0.74
N PRO A 367 -8.23 -2.69 -2.06
CA PRO A 367 -9.42 -2.59 -2.90
C PRO A 367 -10.45 -3.66 -2.52
N TYR A 368 -11.70 -3.36 -2.77
CA TYR A 368 -12.82 -4.24 -2.43
C TYR A 368 -13.85 -4.32 -3.56
N LEU A 369 -14.57 -5.44 -3.61
CA LEU A 369 -15.60 -5.68 -4.61
C LEU A 369 -16.96 -5.21 -4.10
N VAL A 370 -17.70 -4.53 -4.96
CA VAL A 370 -19.08 -4.10 -4.73
C VAL A 370 -19.97 -4.62 -5.85
N ILE A 371 -21.17 -5.03 -5.50
CA ILE A 371 -22.22 -5.38 -6.46
C ILE A 371 -23.15 -4.17 -6.57
N ARG A 372 -23.24 -3.60 -7.77
CA ARG A 372 -24.17 -2.49 -8.04
C ARG A 372 -25.60 -2.95 -8.14
N ASN A 373 -26.55 -2.02 -8.07
CA ASN A 373 -27.99 -2.31 -8.21
C ASN A 373 -28.37 -2.95 -9.54
N ASN A 374 -27.58 -2.76 -10.59
CA ASN A 374 -27.76 -3.39 -11.89
C ASN A 374 -27.08 -4.78 -12.01
N GLY A 375 -26.51 -5.28 -10.92
CA GLY A 375 -25.82 -6.56 -10.86
C GLY A 375 -24.36 -6.57 -11.34
N GLU A 376 -23.80 -5.43 -11.70
CA GLU A 376 -22.38 -5.33 -12.10
C GLU A 376 -21.44 -5.50 -10.89
N LEU A 377 -20.41 -6.32 -11.08
CA LEU A 377 -19.28 -6.43 -10.14
C LEU A 377 -18.28 -5.30 -10.41
N VAL A 378 -18.03 -4.47 -9.43
CA VAL A 378 -17.15 -3.30 -9.54
C VAL A 378 -16.11 -3.32 -8.43
N TRP A 379 -14.84 -3.21 -8.81
CA TRP A 379 -13.78 -2.97 -7.85
C TRP A 379 -13.70 -1.50 -7.45
N VAL A 380 -13.66 -1.24 -6.17
CA VAL A 380 -13.42 0.09 -5.59
C VAL A 380 -12.00 0.13 -5.07
N LEU A 381 -11.27 1.15 -5.49
CA LEU A 381 -9.89 1.38 -5.13
C LEU A 381 -9.72 2.84 -4.73
N ASP A 382 -9.45 3.09 -3.46
CA ASP A 382 -9.24 4.43 -2.96
C ASP A 382 -7.89 4.98 -3.42
N ALA A 383 -7.87 6.27 -3.79
CA ALA A 383 -6.67 6.96 -4.26
C ALA A 383 -6.64 8.40 -3.74
N TYR A 384 -5.44 8.93 -3.52
CA TYR A 384 -5.20 10.28 -2.98
C TYR A 384 -3.96 10.92 -3.59
#